data_2b5ffde14418500b08b201f642485725
#
_entry.id   2b5ffde14418500b08b201f642485725
#
_cell.length_a   1.000
_cell.length_b   1.000
_cell.length_c   1.000
_cell.angle_alpha   90.00
_cell.angle_beta   90.00
_cell.angle_gamma   90.00
#
_symmetry.space_group_name_H-M   'P 1'
#
loop_
_entity.id
_entity.type
_entity.pdbx_description
1 polymer ?
#
loop_
_entity_poly.entity_id
_entity_poly.type
_entity_poly.pdbx_seq_one_letter_code
_entity_poly.pdbx_strand_id
1 'polypeptide(L)'
;MSKIKDLLARAISLASEQPMSYKEAVELLDGIDTCKVKIWLEKGAKLPEYAHKEDACMDLFVKDIELDGDRIIYHTGVHVALPEDYEMEIRPRSGFTNSELIMQNAPATIDEGYS
;
A
#
# COMPACT_ATOMS: atom_id res chain seq x y z
N MET A 1 -1.29 15.51 -0.36
CA MET A 1 -0.01 15.13 -0.96
C MET A 1 0.31 13.69 -0.61
N SER A 2 0.95 12.93 -1.50
CA SER A 2 1.34 11.57 -1.20
C SER A 2 2.50 11.53 -0.20
N LYS A 3 2.57 10.46 0.62
CA LYS A 3 3.65 10.24 1.58
C LYS A 3 5.03 10.19 0.91
N ILE A 4 5.09 9.60 -0.31
CA ILE A 4 6.33 9.50 -1.08
C ILE A 4 6.82 10.88 -1.51
N LYS A 5 5.93 11.74 -2.03
CA LYS A 5 6.29 13.12 -2.40
C LYS A 5 6.79 13.91 -1.19
N ASP A 6 6.19 13.72 -0.03
CA ASP A 6 6.61 14.38 1.20
C ASP A 6 8.02 13.98 1.60
N LEU A 7 8.34 12.67 1.58
CA LEU A 7 9.68 12.17 1.88
C LEU A 7 10.72 12.65 0.86
N LEU A 8 10.39 12.63 -0.42
CA LEU A 8 11.28 13.10 -1.48
C LEU A 8 11.53 14.60 -1.37
N ALA A 9 10.49 15.38 -1.05
CA ALA A 9 10.63 16.82 -0.85
C ALA A 9 11.62 17.13 0.27
N ARG A 10 11.54 16.39 1.38
CA ARG A 10 12.48 16.53 2.50
C ARG A 10 13.90 16.15 2.10
N ALA A 11 14.06 15.05 1.34
CA ALA A 11 15.38 14.61 0.88
C ALA A 11 16.01 15.63 -0.06
N ILE A 12 15.26 16.18 -1.00
CA ILE A 12 15.73 17.23 -1.92
C ILE A 12 16.15 18.49 -1.14
N SER A 13 15.33 18.90 -0.18
CA SER A 13 15.62 20.07 0.66
C SER A 13 16.93 19.90 1.43
N LEU A 14 17.21 18.70 1.95
CA LEU A 14 18.41 18.41 2.72
C LEU A 14 19.66 18.24 1.84
N ALA A 15 19.50 17.70 0.62
CA ALA A 15 20.62 17.37 -0.28
C ALA A 15 21.02 18.51 -1.21
N SER A 16 20.23 19.58 -1.29
CA SER A 16 20.50 20.70 -2.20
C SER A 16 21.74 21.47 -1.80
N GLU A 17 22.64 21.77 -2.78
CA GLU A 17 23.81 22.62 -2.56
C GLU A 17 23.41 24.06 -2.16
N GLN A 18 22.30 24.54 -2.72
CA GLN A 18 21.68 25.77 -2.29
C GLN A 18 20.45 25.38 -1.48
N PRO A 19 20.36 25.78 -0.21
CA PRO A 19 19.26 25.39 0.63
C PRO A 19 17.91 25.68 -0.02
N MET A 20 17.16 24.66 -0.30
CA MET A 20 15.80 24.71 -0.80
C MET A 20 14.87 24.47 0.36
N SER A 21 13.84 25.31 0.52
CA SER A 21 12.84 25.09 1.55
C SER A 21 12.01 23.85 1.24
N TYR A 22 11.43 23.26 2.27
CA TYR A 22 10.50 22.14 2.10
C TYR A 22 9.39 22.49 1.09
N LYS A 23 8.84 23.70 1.18
CA LYS A 23 7.80 24.19 0.27
C LYS A 23 8.26 24.21 -1.19
N GLU A 24 9.47 24.73 -1.45
CA GLU A 24 10.04 24.75 -2.79
C GLU A 24 10.28 23.34 -3.33
N ALA A 25 10.76 22.43 -2.48
CA ALA A 25 10.96 21.03 -2.87
C ALA A 25 9.63 20.35 -3.20
N VAL A 26 8.57 20.63 -2.46
CA VAL A 26 7.21 20.13 -2.74
C VAL A 26 6.71 20.66 -4.08
N GLU A 27 6.86 21.95 -4.36
CA GLU A 27 6.45 22.55 -5.64
C GLU A 27 7.20 21.91 -6.82
N LEU A 28 8.49 21.63 -6.67
CA LEU A 28 9.28 20.95 -7.68
C LEU A 28 8.74 19.53 -7.95
N LEU A 29 8.36 18.79 -6.89
CA LEU A 29 7.86 17.42 -7.00
C LEU A 29 6.40 17.37 -7.48
N ASP A 30 5.63 18.43 -7.41
CA ASP A 30 4.25 18.47 -7.90
C ASP A 30 4.15 18.26 -9.42
N GLY A 31 5.26 18.46 -10.15
CA GLY A 31 5.35 18.13 -11.57
C GLY A 31 5.59 16.64 -11.83
N ILE A 32 5.85 15.84 -10.80
CA ILE A 32 6.06 14.39 -10.90
C ILE A 32 4.71 13.70 -10.75
N ASP A 33 4.38 12.81 -11.70
CA ASP A 33 3.15 12.02 -11.63
C ASP A 33 3.12 11.17 -10.38
N THR A 34 2.01 11.24 -9.66
CA THR A 34 1.75 10.33 -8.55
C THR A 34 1.25 9.00 -9.06
N CYS A 35 1.60 7.93 -8.35
CA CYS A 35 1.01 6.63 -8.59
C CYS A 35 -0.48 6.66 -8.24
N LYS A 36 -1.34 6.33 -9.20
CA LYS A 36 -2.78 6.23 -8.98
C LYS A 36 -3.20 4.79 -9.08
N VAL A 37 -3.72 4.25 -7.99
CA VAL A 37 -4.28 2.91 -7.93
C VAL A 37 -5.79 3.03 -7.95
N LYS A 38 -6.44 2.35 -8.89
CA LYS A 38 -7.90 2.27 -8.91
C LYS A 38 -8.34 1.15 -7.98
N ILE A 39 -9.34 1.43 -7.17
CA ILE A 39 -9.85 0.47 -6.17
C ILE A 39 -11.36 0.34 -6.31
N TRP A 40 -11.84 -0.90 -6.29
CA TRP A 40 -13.26 -1.23 -6.20
C TRP A 40 -13.51 -1.99 -4.91
N LEU A 41 -14.63 -1.72 -4.29
CA LEU A 41 -15.04 -2.43 -3.08
C LEU A 41 -16.33 -3.20 -3.35
N GLU A 42 -16.32 -4.49 -3.03
CA GLU A 42 -17.55 -5.27 -2.96
C GLU A 42 -18.39 -4.78 -1.78
N LYS A 43 -19.68 -5.09 -1.81
CA LYS A 43 -20.60 -4.73 -0.72
C LYS A 43 -20.07 -5.31 0.61
N GLY A 44 -19.93 -4.47 1.61
CA GLY A 44 -19.42 -4.84 2.93
C GLY A 44 -17.90 -4.82 3.06
N ALA A 45 -17.16 -4.58 1.98
CA ALA A 45 -15.71 -4.45 2.03
C ALA A 45 -15.32 -3.08 2.60
N LYS A 46 -14.15 -3.03 3.22
CA LYS A 46 -13.59 -1.81 3.78
C LYS A 46 -12.38 -1.37 2.97
N LEU A 47 -12.28 -0.08 2.71
CA LEU A 47 -11.13 0.51 2.03
C LEU A 47 -9.87 0.31 2.86
N PRO A 48 -8.75 -0.14 2.26
CA PRO A 48 -7.47 -0.20 2.97
C PRO A 48 -7.08 1.18 3.51
N GLU A 49 -6.49 1.21 4.68
CA GLU A 49 -6.10 2.47 5.31
C GLU A 49 -4.83 2.32 6.14
N TYR A 50 -4.14 3.44 6.36
CA TYR A 50 -3.02 3.48 7.29
C TYR A 50 -3.54 3.59 8.73
N ALA A 51 -3.07 2.70 9.60
CA ALA A 51 -3.39 2.79 11.03
C ALA A 51 -2.76 4.04 11.66
N HIS A 52 -1.53 4.34 11.25
CA HIS A 52 -0.79 5.51 11.66
C HIS A 52 -0.23 6.24 10.45
N LYS A 53 -0.11 7.56 10.55
CA LYS A 53 0.33 8.41 9.43
C LYS A 53 1.70 8.03 8.87
N GLU A 54 2.60 7.55 9.72
CA GLU A 54 3.97 7.19 9.37
C GLU A 54 4.15 5.73 8.96
N ASP A 55 3.08 4.93 8.95
CA ASP A 55 3.17 3.53 8.57
C ASP A 55 3.59 3.37 7.10
N ALA A 56 4.46 2.40 6.83
CA ALA A 56 4.90 2.09 5.48
C ALA A 56 3.82 1.38 4.66
N CYS A 57 2.98 0.58 5.31
CA CYS A 57 1.96 -0.23 4.68
C CYS A 57 0.56 0.12 5.16
N MET A 58 -0.40 -0.01 4.24
CA MET A 58 -1.82 0.08 4.60
C MET A 58 -2.30 -1.27 5.12
N ASP A 59 -3.28 -1.24 6.00
CA ASP A 59 -3.96 -2.44 6.47
C ASP A 59 -5.08 -2.85 5.51
N LEU A 60 -5.13 -4.14 5.19
CA LEU A 60 -6.27 -4.77 4.53
C LEU A 60 -7.18 -5.38 5.57
N PHE A 61 -8.48 -5.23 5.39
CA PHE A 61 -9.49 -5.74 6.31
C PHE A 61 -10.22 -6.94 5.70
N VAL A 62 -10.48 -7.94 6.53
CA VAL A 62 -11.23 -9.13 6.13
C VAL A 62 -12.72 -8.81 6.14
N LYS A 63 -13.38 -9.10 5.03
CA LYS A 63 -14.83 -9.00 4.89
C LYS A 63 -15.51 -10.28 5.32
N ASP A 64 -15.03 -11.42 4.80
CA ASP A 64 -15.57 -12.75 5.06
C ASP A 64 -14.45 -13.77 5.23
N ILE A 65 -14.73 -14.84 5.96
CA ILE A 65 -13.81 -15.95 6.18
C ILE A 65 -14.44 -17.22 5.60
N GLU A 66 -13.67 -17.97 4.83
CA GLU A 66 -14.05 -19.26 4.29
C GLU A 66 -13.08 -20.32 4.80
N LEU A 67 -13.63 -21.44 5.22
CA LEU A 67 -12.84 -22.61 5.62
C LEU A 67 -12.78 -23.62 4.48
N ASP A 68 -11.55 -24.00 4.10
CA ASP A 68 -11.30 -24.98 3.04
C ASP A 68 -10.29 -25.99 3.53
N GLY A 69 -10.76 -27.07 4.14
CA GLY A 69 -9.92 -28.07 4.78
C GLY A 69 -9.15 -27.48 5.96
N ASP A 70 -7.82 -27.52 5.90
CA ASP A 70 -6.94 -26.94 6.91
C ASP A 70 -6.51 -25.49 6.57
N ARG A 71 -7.08 -24.92 5.50
CA ARG A 71 -6.81 -23.56 5.08
C ARG A 71 -7.94 -22.60 5.51
N ILE A 72 -7.55 -21.40 5.80
CA ILE A 72 -8.48 -20.30 6.07
C ILE A 72 -8.32 -19.29 4.93
N ILE A 73 -9.40 -18.98 4.24
CA ILE A 73 -9.41 -17.99 3.15
C ILE A 73 -10.04 -16.72 3.68
N TYR A 74 -9.27 -15.63 3.65
CA TYR A 74 -9.73 -14.30 4.03
C TYR A 74 -10.15 -13.55 2.78
N HIS A 75 -11.43 -13.25 2.66
CA HIS A 75 -11.96 -12.44 1.57
C HIS A 75 -11.98 -10.99 1.99
N THR A 76 -11.28 -10.15 1.26
CA THR A 76 -11.23 -8.70 1.56
C THR A 76 -12.32 -7.93 0.81
N GLY A 77 -12.76 -8.43 -0.33
CA GLY A 77 -13.69 -7.72 -1.20
C GLY A 77 -13.09 -6.48 -1.85
N VAL A 78 -11.77 -6.35 -1.81
CA VAL A 78 -11.04 -5.23 -2.40
C VAL A 78 -10.44 -5.66 -3.72
N HIS A 79 -10.74 -4.92 -4.78
CA HIS A 79 -10.19 -5.13 -6.11
C HIS A 79 -9.36 -3.92 -6.48
N VAL A 80 -8.19 -4.14 -7.08
CA VAL A 80 -7.29 -3.07 -7.47
C VAL A 80 -6.90 -3.18 -8.94
N ALA A 81 -6.64 -2.03 -9.55
CA ALA A 81 -5.97 -1.96 -10.84
C ALA A 81 -4.75 -1.06 -10.68
N LEU A 82 -3.59 -1.63 -10.94
CA LEU A 82 -2.31 -0.95 -10.81
C LEU A 82 -1.97 -0.22 -12.12
N PRO A 83 -1.32 0.95 -12.02
CA PRO A 83 -0.79 1.61 -13.20
C PRO A 83 0.38 0.81 -13.80
N GLU A 84 0.68 1.09 -15.07
CA GLU A 84 1.79 0.47 -15.78
C GLU A 84 3.10 0.58 -14.99
N ASP A 85 3.88 -0.49 -15.01
CA ASP A 85 5.19 -0.61 -14.33
C ASP A 85 5.13 -0.61 -12.80
N TYR A 86 3.95 -0.87 -12.22
CA TYR A 86 3.81 -0.99 -10.78
C TYR A 86 3.37 -2.40 -10.39
N GLU A 87 3.84 -2.83 -9.23
CA GLU A 87 3.37 -4.04 -8.57
C GLU A 87 2.93 -3.68 -7.15
N MET A 88 2.11 -4.53 -6.56
CA MET A 88 1.68 -4.40 -5.17
C MET A 88 2.02 -5.68 -4.43
N GLU A 89 2.53 -5.56 -3.21
CA GLU A 89 2.80 -6.71 -2.36
C GLU A 89 1.83 -6.75 -1.19
N ILE A 90 1.32 -7.95 -0.91
CA ILE A 90 0.48 -8.22 0.26
C ILE A 90 1.31 -9.05 1.21
N ARG A 91 1.46 -8.57 2.43
CA ARG A 91 2.27 -9.20 3.48
C ARG A 91 1.42 -9.50 4.71
N PRO A 92 1.74 -10.57 5.45
CA PRO A 92 1.09 -10.82 6.72
C PRO A 92 1.47 -9.73 7.74
N ARG A 93 0.56 -9.43 8.65
CA ARG A 93 0.84 -8.52 9.76
C ARG A 93 1.78 -9.19 10.75
N SER A 94 2.49 -8.37 11.52
CA SER A 94 3.41 -8.85 12.57
C SER A 94 2.72 -9.74 13.62
N GLY A 95 1.43 -9.55 13.84
CA GLY A 95 0.63 -10.41 14.72
C GLY A 95 0.59 -11.87 14.31
N PHE A 96 0.84 -12.21 13.04
CA PHE A 96 0.96 -13.60 12.60
C PHE A 96 2.17 -14.31 13.21
N THR A 97 3.18 -13.56 13.66
CA THR A 97 4.38 -14.14 14.29
C THR A 97 4.04 -14.96 15.53
N ASN A 98 3.01 -14.56 16.26
CA ASN A 98 2.58 -15.23 17.49
C ASN A 98 1.42 -16.19 17.28
N SER A 99 1.05 -16.48 16.03
CA SER A 99 0.00 -17.42 15.68
C SER A 99 0.60 -18.62 14.99
N GLU A 100 -0.17 -19.70 14.90
CA GLU A 100 0.20 -20.89 14.12
C GLU A 100 -0.13 -20.72 12.63
N LEU A 101 -0.71 -19.58 12.26
CA LEU A 101 -1.11 -19.29 10.90
C LEU A 101 0.08 -18.84 10.06
N ILE A 102 0.14 -19.36 8.84
CA ILE A 102 1.14 -18.98 7.85
C ILE A 102 0.39 -18.50 6.60
N MET A 103 0.70 -17.30 6.12
CA MET A 103 0.17 -16.82 4.87
C MET A 103 0.85 -17.55 3.72
N GLN A 104 0.06 -18.24 2.90
CA GLN A 104 0.58 -18.88 1.70
C GLN A 104 1.05 -17.82 0.71
N ASN A 105 2.10 -18.14 -0.03
CA ASN A 105 2.63 -17.29 -1.08
C ASN A 105 3.00 -15.87 -0.58
N ALA A 106 3.53 -15.77 0.64
CA ALA A 106 3.93 -14.49 1.21
C ALA A 106 5.40 -14.16 0.86
N PRO A 107 5.69 -12.91 0.42
CA PRO A 107 4.70 -11.90 0.07
C PRO A 107 3.99 -12.22 -1.24
N ALA A 108 2.70 -11.96 -1.28
CA ALA A 108 1.94 -12.13 -2.52
C ALA A 108 2.14 -10.90 -3.41
N THR A 109 2.59 -11.11 -4.63
CA THR A 109 2.82 -10.04 -5.60
C THR A 109 1.63 -9.93 -6.54
N ILE A 110 1.08 -8.72 -6.67
CA ILE A 110 0.00 -8.41 -7.59
C ILE A 110 0.58 -7.64 -8.76
N ASP A 111 0.47 -8.22 -9.95
CA ASP A 111 0.97 -7.60 -11.19
C ASP A 111 -0.03 -6.58 -11.74
N GLU A 112 0.46 -5.68 -12.58
CA GLU A 112 -0.37 -4.63 -13.18
C GLU A 112 -1.55 -5.17 -14.00
N GLY A 113 -1.41 -6.31 -14.61
CA GLY A 113 -2.46 -6.95 -15.40
C GLY A 113 -3.33 -7.95 -14.65
N TYR A 114 -3.13 -8.09 -13.35
CA TYR A 114 -3.87 -9.04 -12.54
C TYR A 114 -5.28 -8.53 -12.23
N SER A 115 -6.25 -9.36 -12.43
CA SER A 115 -7.65 -9.03 -12.15
C SER A 115 -8.36 -10.12 -11.34
#